data_247e890351266e0ef35cb78e0b1c8eb3
#
_entry.id   247e890351266e0ef35cb78e0b1c8eb3
#
_cell.length_a   1.000
_cell.length_b   1.000
_cell.length_c   1.000
_cell.angle_alpha   90.00
_cell.angle_beta   90.00
_cell.angle_gamma   90.00
#
_symmetry.space_group_name_H-M   'P 1'
#
loop_
_entity.id
_entity.type
_entity.pdbx_description
1 polymer ?
#
loop_
_entity_poly.entity_id
_entity_poly.type
_entity_poly.pdbx_seq_one_letter_code
_entity_poly.pdbx_strand_id
1 'polypeptide(L)'
;MNIYEKLIAMQTELKAPKNLYNNFGKYAYRNAESILEAAKPLEKKHGAALIVYDTIEDKAHGTYITAHARLTDAEKPDDYIEVTASAREAEQKKGMDTMQITGCASSYARKYALNGLFCIDDTKDSDALPPEENTPKKCGRCGKTITDKRVKYGSYSAEQIAQNAIRMHGMPLCWDCYLAANKETVNHAGTAD
;
A
#
# COMPACT_ATOMS: atom_id res chain seq x y z
N MET A 1 0.23 23.67 -29.34
CA MET A 1 1.15 22.88 -28.44
C MET A 1 1.22 21.47 -28.98
N ASN A 2 2.41 20.90 -29.08
CA ASN A 2 2.57 19.47 -29.38
C ASN A 2 2.28 18.64 -28.10
N ILE A 3 2.19 17.31 -28.24
CA ILE A 3 1.81 16.42 -27.13
C ILE A 3 2.80 16.49 -25.96
N TYR A 4 4.10 16.69 -26.21
CA TYR A 4 5.10 16.83 -25.16
C TYR A 4 4.95 18.14 -24.37
N GLU A 5 4.64 19.26 -25.06
CA GLU A 5 4.36 20.54 -24.39
C GLU A 5 3.09 20.46 -23.54
N LYS A 6 2.06 19.75 -24.01
CA LYS A 6 0.84 19.46 -23.24
C LYS A 6 1.16 18.63 -22.00
N LEU A 7 1.96 17.57 -22.14
CA LEU A 7 2.37 16.74 -21.02
C LEU A 7 3.16 17.53 -19.98
N ILE A 8 4.15 18.33 -20.38
CA ILE A 8 4.94 19.19 -19.48
C ILE A 8 4.03 20.14 -18.69
N ALA A 9 3.06 20.77 -19.36
CA ALA A 9 2.12 21.66 -18.71
C ALA A 9 1.25 20.89 -17.68
N MET A 10 0.75 19.72 -18.05
CA MET A 10 -0.03 18.87 -17.14
C MET A 10 0.81 18.37 -15.95
N GLN A 11 2.06 17.93 -16.15
CA GLN A 11 2.97 17.53 -15.09
C GLN A 11 3.25 18.66 -14.09
N THR A 12 3.37 19.89 -14.59
CA THR A 12 3.62 21.08 -13.75
C THR A 12 2.41 21.44 -12.89
N GLU A 13 1.21 21.32 -13.44
CA GLU A 13 -0.04 21.75 -12.80
C GLU A 13 -0.68 20.65 -11.93
N LEU A 14 -0.44 19.37 -12.25
CA LEU A 14 -1.09 18.26 -11.59
C LEU A 14 -0.80 18.25 -10.08
N LYS A 15 -1.85 18.26 -9.29
CA LYS A 15 -1.79 18.10 -7.84
C LYS A 15 -2.64 16.90 -7.43
N ALA A 16 -1.99 15.81 -7.10
CA ALA A 16 -2.63 14.59 -6.63
C ALA A 16 -2.08 14.22 -5.23
N PRO A 17 -2.51 14.93 -4.17
CA PRO A 17 -2.00 14.73 -2.82
C PRO A 17 -2.36 13.33 -2.27
N LYS A 18 -1.61 12.85 -1.27
CA LYS A 18 -1.90 11.61 -0.54
C LYS A 18 -3.01 11.82 0.48
N ASN A 19 -4.26 11.85 0.03
CA ASN A 19 -5.44 12.14 0.86
C ASN A 19 -6.05 10.89 1.53
N LEU A 20 -5.62 9.70 1.14
CA LEU A 20 -6.08 8.45 1.71
C LEU A 20 -5.11 8.00 2.81
N TYR A 21 -5.63 7.33 3.84
CA TYR A 21 -4.82 6.85 4.96
C TYR A 21 -5.02 5.35 5.17
N ASN A 22 -3.93 4.60 5.17
CA ASN A 22 -3.93 3.19 5.51
C ASN A 22 -3.76 3.03 7.02
N ASN A 23 -4.85 2.69 7.71
CA ASN A 23 -4.85 2.49 9.16
C ASN A 23 -3.99 1.29 9.61
N PHE A 24 -3.84 0.28 8.76
CA PHE A 24 -3.03 -0.89 9.05
C PHE A 24 -1.53 -0.58 8.92
N GLY A 25 -1.11 -0.01 7.78
CA GLY A 25 0.28 0.37 7.51
C GLY A 25 0.71 1.72 8.09
N LYS A 26 -0.23 2.51 8.68
CA LYS A 26 0.05 3.83 9.29
C LYS A 26 0.70 4.84 8.34
N TYR A 27 0.30 4.86 7.07
CA TYR A 27 0.82 5.80 6.07
C TYR A 27 -0.28 6.43 5.22
N ALA A 28 -0.03 7.66 4.76
CA ALA A 28 -0.87 8.33 3.77
C ALA A 28 -0.51 7.86 2.37
N TYR A 29 -1.52 7.64 1.52
CA TYR A 29 -1.33 7.19 0.14
C TYR A 29 -2.32 7.87 -0.81
N ARG A 30 -2.10 7.70 -2.12
CA ARG A 30 -3.05 7.98 -3.20
C ARG A 30 -3.29 6.70 -4.00
N ASN A 31 -4.42 6.59 -4.63
CA ASN A 31 -4.75 5.51 -5.57
C ASN A 31 -4.75 6.03 -7.02
N ALA A 32 -4.97 5.15 -7.99
CA ALA A 32 -5.08 5.52 -9.40
C ALA A 32 -6.24 6.51 -9.64
N GLU A 33 -7.36 6.33 -8.96
CA GLU A 33 -8.55 7.17 -9.06
C GLU A 33 -8.26 8.62 -8.67
N SER A 34 -7.51 8.85 -7.58
CA SER A 34 -7.11 10.20 -7.16
C SER A 34 -6.29 10.93 -8.23
N ILE A 35 -5.44 10.20 -8.97
CA ILE A 35 -4.63 10.78 -10.04
C ILE A 35 -5.51 11.08 -11.25
N LEU A 36 -6.39 10.17 -11.63
CA LEU A 36 -7.32 10.36 -12.75
C LEU A 36 -8.25 11.56 -12.51
N GLU A 37 -8.81 11.69 -11.30
CA GLU A 37 -9.65 12.85 -10.96
C GLU A 37 -8.88 14.17 -11.04
N ALA A 38 -7.61 14.19 -10.63
CA ALA A 38 -6.76 15.38 -10.73
C ALA A 38 -6.37 15.69 -12.19
N ALA A 39 -6.28 14.68 -13.06
CA ALA A 39 -5.91 14.84 -14.47
C ALA A 39 -7.06 15.42 -15.33
N LYS A 40 -8.32 15.00 -15.10
CA LYS A 40 -9.49 15.38 -15.92
C LYS A 40 -9.63 16.89 -16.23
N PRO A 41 -9.51 17.81 -15.25
CA PRO A 41 -9.59 19.23 -15.56
C PRO A 41 -8.43 19.71 -16.44
N LEU A 42 -7.25 19.08 -16.32
CA LEU A 42 -6.06 19.42 -17.11
C LEU A 42 -6.16 18.87 -18.54
N GLU A 43 -6.75 17.69 -18.73
CA GLU A 43 -7.07 17.13 -20.05
C GLU A 43 -7.91 18.13 -20.86
N LYS A 44 -9.00 18.61 -20.25
CA LYS A 44 -9.87 19.64 -20.85
C LYS A 44 -9.11 20.95 -21.13
N LYS A 45 -8.28 21.39 -20.18
CA LYS A 45 -7.54 22.64 -20.30
C LYS A 45 -6.50 22.63 -21.41
N HIS A 46 -5.79 21.51 -21.56
CA HIS A 46 -4.66 21.39 -22.50
C HIS A 46 -5.04 20.68 -23.81
N GLY A 47 -6.29 20.24 -23.97
CA GLY A 47 -6.75 19.57 -25.20
C GLY A 47 -6.03 18.23 -25.41
N ALA A 48 -5.93 17.44 -24.36
CA ALA A 48 -5.38 16.09 -24.38
C ALA A 48 -6.40 15.10 -23.81
N ALA A 49 -6.32 13.82 -24.20
CA ALA A 49 -7.15 12.76 -23.66
C ALA A 49 -6.27 11.69 -23.02
N LEU A 50 -6.54 11.35 -21.76
CA LEU A 50 -5.86 10.28 -21.04
C LEU A 50 -6.69 9.00 -21.14
N ILE A 51 -6.09 7.95 -21.71
CA ILE A 51 -6.70 6.63 -21.83
C ILE A 51 -5.88 5.66 -21.01
N VAL A 52 -6.54 4.93 -20.10
CA VAL A 52 -5.88 3.90 -19.27
C VAL A 52 -6.55 2.56 -19.54
N TYR A 53 -5.76 1.58 -19.96
CA TYR A 53 -6.22 0.22 -20.23
C TYR A 53 -5.19 -0.80 -19.74
N ASP A 54 -5.58 -2.06 -19.62
CA ASP A 54 -4.72 -3.12 -19.14
C ASP A 54 -4.56 -4.23 -20.18
N THR A 55 -3.39 -4.85 -20.21
CA THR A 55 -3.13 -6.13 -20.86
C THR A 55 -2.74 -7.17 -19.80
N ILE A 56 -3.07 -8.43 -20.05
CA ILE A 56 -2.79 -9.54 -19.14
C ILE A 56 -1.83 -10.49 -19.83
N GLU A 57 -0.76 -10.86 -19.14
CA GLU A 57 0.27 -11.77 -19.66
C GLU A 57 0.62 -12.84 -18.63
N ASP A 58 0.54 -14.10 -19.05
CA ASP A 58 1.07 -15.21 -18.27
C ASP A 58 2.56 -15.40 -18.56
N LYS A 59 3.38 -15.34 -17.52
CA LYS A 59 4.84 -15.54 -17.57
C LYS A 59 5.23 -16.74 -16.71
N ALA A 60 6.47 -17.22 -16.85
CA ALA A 60 6.99 -18.37 -16.12
C ALA A 60 6.81 -18.29 -14.58
N HIS A 61 6.69 -17.07 -14.04
CA HIS A 61 6.60 -16.83 -12.60
C HIS A 61 5.22 -16.27 -12.16
N GLY A 62 4.19 -16.39 -12.98
CA GLY A 62 2.81 -15.99 -12.69
C GLY A 62 2.22 -14.99 -13.67
N THR A 63 0.97 -14.64 -13.45
CA THR A 63 0.20 -13.69 -14.26
C THR A 63 0.57 -12.25 -13.90
N TYR A 64 0.77 -11.42 -14.92
CA TYR A 64 1.06 -10.00 -14.79
C TYR A 64 -0.03 -9.17 -15.46
N ILE A 65 -0.49 -8.16 -14.74
CA ILE A 65 -1.35 -7.10 -15.28
C ILE A 65 -0.44 -5.93 -15.65
N THR A 66 -0.42 -5.56 -16.92
CA THR A 66 0.31 -4.39 -17.41
C THR A 66 -0.66 -3.29 -17.75
N ALA A 67 -0.61 -2.20 -17.01
CA ALA A 67 -1.37 -1.00 -17.28
C ALA A 67 -0.63 -0.10 -18.28
N HIS A 68 -1.39 0.46 -19.20
CA HIS A 68 -0.97 1.43 -20.21
C HIS A 68 -1.64 2.76 -19.88
N ALA A 69 -0.85 3.80 -19.60
CA ALA A 69 -1.32 5.17 -19.46
C ALA A 69 -0.91 5.96 -20.70
N ARG A 70 -1.85 6.22 -21.60
CA ARG A 70 -1.65 6.89 -22.87
C ARG A 70 -2.27 8.29 -22.85
N LEU A 71 -1.45 9.32 -23.02
CA LEU A 71 -1.87 10.69 -23.22
C LEU A 71 -1.86 10.99 -24.73
N THR A 72 -3.01 11.32 -25.28
CA THR A 72 -3.23 11.54 -26.73
C THR A 72 -3.59 12.99 -26.98
N ASP A 73 -3.06 13.59 -28.04
CA ASP A 73 -3.48 14.91 -28.50
C ASP A 73 -4.92 14.86 -29.03
N ALA A 74 -5.82 15.67 -28.50
CA ALA A 74 -7.22 15.68 -28.88
C ALA A 74 -7.45 16.12 -30.35
N GLU A 75 -6.54 16.93 -30.93
CA GLU A 75 -6.61 17.37 -32.31
C GLU A 75 -5.88 16.43 -33.29
N LYS A 76 -4.92 15.66 -32.77
CA LYS A 76 -4.09 14.73 -33.54
C LYS A 76 -3.99 13.38 -32.82
N PRO A 77 -4.98 12.50 -32.95
CA PRO A 77 -5.05 11.26 -32.19
C PRO A 77 -3.88 10.28 -32.40
N ASP A 78 -3.15 10.40 -33.50
CA ASP A 78 -1.94 9.61 -33.77
C ASP A 78 -0.70 10.12 -33.01
N ASP A 79 -0.79 11.32 -32.44
CA ASP A 79 0.28 11.92 -31.63
C ASP A 79 0.00 11.65 -30.14
N TYR A 80 0.73 10.70 -29.59
CA TYR A 80 0.56 10.27 -28.20
C TYR A 80 1.87 9.92 -27.51
N ILE A 81 1.81 9.91 -26.18
CA ILE A 81 2.87 9.40 -25.30
C ILE A 81 2.27 8.29 -24.43
N GLU A 82 2.94 7.17 -24.30
CA GLU A 82 2.49 6.06 -23.48
C GLU A 82 3.55 5.63 -22.48
N VAL A 83 3.12 5.39 -21.24
CA VAL A 83 3.94 4.81 -20.17
C VAL A 83 3.23 3.57 -19.65
N THR A 84 3.98 2.49 -19.44
CA THR A 84 3.46 1.24 -18.96
C THR A 84 4.06 0.88 -17.60
N ALA A 85 3.28 0.17 -16.79
CA ALA A 85 3.77 -0.44 -15.56
C ALA A 85 3.06 -1.77 -15.33
N SER A 86 3.77 -2.74 -14.75
CA SER A 86 3.24 -4.08 -14.52
C SER A 86 3.16 -4.39 -13.03
N ALA A 87 2.11 -5.10 -12.63
CA ALA A 87 1.98 -5.68 -11.31
C ALA A 87 1.75 -7.20 -11.44
N ARG A 88 2.46 -7.98 -10.63
CA ARG A 88 2.24 -9.42 -10.56
C ARG A 88 0.97 -9.70 -9.75
N GLU A 89 0.14 -10.57 -10.27
CA GLU A 89 -1.01 -11.10 -9.56
C GLU A 89 -0.56 -12.05 -8.45
N ALA A 90 -1.14 -11.93 -7.27
CA ALA A 90 -0.86 -12.88 -6.20
C ALA A 90 -1.64 -14.18 -6.47
N GLU A 91 -1.00 -15.34 -6.29
CA GLU A 91 -1.66 -16.63 -6.47
C GLU A 91 -2.84 -16.82 -5.50
N GLN A 92 -2.68 -16.35 -4.29
CA GLN A 92 -3.72 -16.35 -3.25
C GLN A 92 -3.53 -15.18 -2.29
N LYS A 93 -4.64 -14.63 -1.81
CA LYS A 93 -4.65 -13.63 -0.75
C LYS A 93 -5.81 -13.88 0.20
N LYS A 94 -5.50 -14.04 1.48
CA LYS A 94 -6.51 -14.33 2.52
C LYS A 94 -7.63 -13.29 2.50
N GLY A 95 -8.86 -13.76 2.35
CA GLY A 95 -10.06 -12.92 2.35
C GLY A 95 -10.36 -12.21 1.03
N MET A 96 -9.72 -12.62 -0.07
CA MET A 96 -10.01 -12.13 -1.42
C MET A 96 -10.32 -13.31 -2.35
N ASP A 97 -11.27 -13.11 -3.25
CA ASP A 97 -11.50 -14.00 -4.39
C ASP A 97 -10.56 -13.67 -5.56
N THR A 98 -10.54 -14.52 -6.58
CA THR A 98 -9.64 -14.36 -7.74
C THR A 98 -9.88 -13.04 -8.49
N MET A 99 -11.14 -12.61 -8.66
CA MET A 99 -11.46 -11.36 -9.34
C MET A 99 -10.98 -10.14 -8.55
N GLN A 100 -11.07 -10.19 -7.22
CA GLN A 100 -10.54 -9.14 -6.36
C GLN A 100 -9.02 -9.07 -6.41
N ILE A 101 -8.32 -10.20 -6.53
CA ILE A 101 -6.86 -10.26 -6.67
C ILE A 101 -6.44 -9.58 -7.97
N THR A 102 -7.06 -9.94 -9.11
CA THR A 102 -6.83 -9.31 -10.41
C THR A 102 -7.10 -7.80 -10.36
N GLY A 103 -8.23 -7.39 -9.78
CA GLY A 103 -8.58 -5.98 -9.61
C GLY A 103 -7.55 -5.20 -8.77
N CYS A 104 -7.00 -5.82 -7.72
CA CYS A 104 -5.91 -5.22 -6.95
C CYS A 104 -4.65 -5.03 -7.80
N ALA A 105 -4.22 -6.05 -8.55
CA ALA A 105 -3.05 -5.97 -9.43
C ALA A 105 -3.23 -4.87 -10.49
N SER A 106 -4.40 -4.81 -11.13
CA SER A 106 -4.77 -3.74 -12.07
C SER A 106 -4.65 -2.35 -11.43
N SER A 107 -5.24 -2.14 -10.26
CA SER A 107 -5.18 -0.83 -9.56
C SER A 107 -3.74 -0.42 -9.25
N TYR A 108 -2.88 -1.37 -8.87
CA TYR A 108 -1.46 -1.11 -8.64
C TYR A 108 -0.73 -0.74 -9.93
N ALA A 109 -0.89 -1.54 -10.99
CA ALA A 109 -0.27 -1.28 -12.28
C ALA A 109 -0.65 0.11 -12.82
N ARG A 110 -1.95 0.44 -12.82
CA ARG A 110 -2.46 1.75 -13.24
C ARG A 110 -1.89 2.90 -12.45
N LYS A 111 -1.77 2.77 -11.12
CA LYS A 111 -1.16 3.82 -10.29
C LYS A 111 0.29 4.08 -10.69
N TYR A 112 1.08 3.04 -10.92
CA TYR A 112 2.48 3.21 -11.29
C TYR A 112 2.65 3.72 -12.72
N ALA A 113 1.82 3.30 -13.67
CA ALA A 113 1.83 3.84 -15.03
C ALA A 113 1.50 5.35 -15.03
N LEU A 114 0.48 5.77 -14.27
CA LEU A 114 0.12 7.18 -14.11
C LEU A 114 1.21 7.99 -13.38
N ASN A 115 1.82 7.43 -12.34
CA ASN A 115 2.96 8.06 -11.67
C ASN A 115 4.12 8.32 -12.65
N GLY A 116 4.44 7.34 -13.49
CA GLY A 116 5.48 7.49 -14.52
C GLY A 116 5.13 8.55 -15.55
N LEU A 117 3.89 8.52 -16.08
CA LEU A 117 3.43 9.47 -17.08
C LEU A 117 3.47 10.92 -16.58
N PHE A 118 2.98 11.15 -15.36
CA PHE A 118 2.91 12.50 -14.78
C PHE A 118 4.12 12.88 -13.93
N CYS A 119 5.20 12.08 -13.91
CA CYS A 119 6.38 12.31 -13.08
C CYS A 119 6.02 12.57 -11.62
N ILE A 120 5.05 11.82 -11.08
CA ILE A 120 4.63 11.96 -9.69
C ILE A 120 5.65 11.23 -8.83
N ASP A 121 6.47 11.98 -8.11
CA ASP A 121 7.39 11.42 -7.12
C ASP A 121 6.64 11.14 -5.82
N ASP A 122 6.49 9.86 -5.52
CA ASP A 122 5.81 9.36 -4.32
C ASP A 122 6.76 8.71 -3.33
N THR A 123 7.94 8.45 -3.78
CA THR A 123 8.88 7.69 -2.99
C THR A 123 9.49 8.59 -1.92
N LYS A 124 9.03 8.43 -0.68
CA LYS A 124 10.04 8.29 0.35
C LYS A 124 10.84 7.08 -0.09
N ASP A 125 12.03 7.34 -0.57
CA ASP A 125 13.01 6.35 -0.92
C ASP A 125 13.00 5.28 0.18
N SER A 126 12.72 4.03 -0.17
CA SER A 126 12.77 2.95 0.82
C SER A 126 14.16 2.86 1.46
N ASP A 127 15.19 3.34 0.75
CA ASP A 127 16.55 3.44 1.25
C ASP A 127 16.73 4.64 2.21
N ALA A 128 15.82 5.63 2.18
CA ALA A 128 15.76 6.75 3.12
C ALA A 128 14.89 6.47 4.36
N LEU A 129 14.17 5.33 4.40
CA LEU A 129 13.57 4.88 5.64
C LEU A 129 14.72 4.50 6.58
N PRO A 130 14.81 5.10 7.78
CA PRO A 130 15.72 4.58 8.78
C PRO A 130 15.40 3.07 8.90
N PRO A 131 16.42 2.21 8.97
CA PRO A 131 16.18 0.79 9.22
C PRO A 131 15.19 0.73 10.37
N GLU A 132 14.11 -0.07 10.21
CA GLU A 132 13.18 -0.28 11.32
C GLU A 132 14.04 -0.46 12.54
N GLU A 133 13.96 0.49 13.48
CA GLU A 133 14.72 0.35 14.72
C GLU A 133 14.25 -0.96 15.33
N ASN A 134 15.05 -2.00 15.11
CA ASN A 134 15.00 -3.26 15.86
C ASN A 134 15.45 -2.97 17.32
N THR A 135 14.96 -1.87 17.88
CA THR A 135 15.06 -1.63 19.30
C THR A 135 14.22 -2.71 19.97
N PRO A 136 14.85 -3.63 20.67
CA PRO A 136 14.15 -4.73 21.32
C PRO A 136 13.08 -4.13 22.23
N LYS A 137 11.80 -4.36 21.90
CA LYS A 137 10.67 -3.81 22.66
C LYS A 137 10.78 -4.28 24.11
N LYS A 138 10.68 -3.35 25.04
CA LYS A 138 10.69 -3.65 26.47
C LYS A 138 9.28 -3.88 26.98
N CYS A 139 9.12 -4.83 27.88
CA CYS A 139 7.87 -5.10 28.57
C CYS A 139 7.47 -3.92 29.46
N GLY A 140 6.28 -3.36 29.24
CA GLY A 140 5.77 -2.24 30.04
C GLY A 140 5.52 -2.59 31.51
N ARG A 141 5.38 -3.89 31.87
CA ARG A 141 5.14 -4.33 33.25
C ARG A 141 6.42 -4.65 34.03
N CYS A 142 7.39 -5.33 33.42
CA CYS A 142 8.60 -5.79 34.13
C CYS A 142 9.92 -5.26 33.57
N GLY A 143 9.89 -4.45 32.49
CA GLY A 143 11.06 -3.85 31.88
C GLY A 143 11.96 -4.80 31.07
N LYS A 144 11.72 -6.11 31.10
CA LYS A 144 12.51 -7.11 30.35
C LYS A 144 12.32 -6.93 28.84
N THR A 145 13.37 -7.21 28.10
CA THR A 145 13.30 -7.28 26.62
C THR A 145 12.34 -8.39 26.20
N ILE A 146 11.45 -8.08 25.25
CA ILE A 146 10.53 -9.06 24.68
C ILE A 146 11.31 -9.86 23.65
N THR A 147 11.32 -11.19 23.81
CA THR A 147 12.03 -12.14 22.93
C THR A 147 11.06 -13.14 22.33
N ASP A 148 11.46 -13.78 21.24
CA ASP A 148 10.71 -14.86 20.62
C ASP A 148 10.42 -15.98 21.63
N LYS A 149 9.24 -16.61 21.49
CA LYS A 149 8.83 -17.72 22.36
C LYS A 149 8.40 -18.92 21.56
N ARG A 150 9.00 -20.08 21.85
CA ARG A 150 8.53 -21.38 21.37
C ARG A 150 7.60 -22.01 22.42
N VAL A 151 6.49 -22.53 21.96
CA VAL A 151 5.50 -23.28 22.75
C VAL A 151 5.22 -24.65 22.09
N LYS A 152 4.55 -25.56 22.79
CA LYS A 152 4.31 -26.92 22.32
C LYS A 152 3.67 -27.02 20.90
N TYR A 153 2.92 -26.01 20.48
CA TYR A 153 2.17 -26.03 19.21
C TYR A 153 2.51 -24.83 18.30
N GLY A 154 3.70 -24.21 18.43
CA GLY A 154 4.09 -23.12 17.56
C GLY A 154 5.19 -22.22 18.11
N SER A 155 5.51 -21.18 17.38
CA SER A 155 6.42 -20.13 17.79
C SER A 155 5.79 -18.75 17.57
N TYR A 156 6.09 -17.81 18.47
CA TYR A 156 5.67 -16.41 18.39
C TYR A 156 6.91 -15.53 18.37
N SER A 157 6.99 -14.62 17.40
CA SER A 157 8.05 -13.62 17.39
C SER A 157 7.83 -12.58 18.49
N ALA A 158 8.90 -11.92 18.92
CA ALA A 158 8.85 -10.81 19.88
C ALA A 158 7.86 -9.73 19.44
N GLU A 159 7.81 -9.44 18.13
CA GLU A 159 6.88 -8.50 17.51
C GLU A 159 5.42 -8.94 17.68
N GLN A 160 5.10 -10.19 17.36
CA GLN A 160 3.74 -10.75 17.51
C GLN A 160 3.28 -10.73 18.97
N ILE A 161 4.18 -11.06 19.91
CA ILE A 161 3.90 -11.04 21.35
C ILE A 161 3.58 -9.61 21.79
N ALA A 162 4.43 -8.64 21.42
CA ALA A 162 4.23 -7.23 21.78
C ALA A 162 2.92 -6.66 21.17
N GLN A 163 2.64 -6.93 19.90
CA GLN A 163 1.43 -6.45 19.22
C GLN A 163 0.15 -7.05 19.82
N ASN A 164 0.15 -8.35 20.12
CA ASN A 164 -0.99 -8.99 20.78
C ASN A 164 -1.23 -8.41 22.18
N ALA A 165 -0.17 -8.16 22.93
CA ALA A 165 -0.27 -7.56 24.25
C ALA A 165 -0.81 -6.12 24.18
N ILE A 166 -0.35 -5.30 23.25
CA ILE A 166 -0.87 -3.94 23.03
C ILE A 166 -2.38 -3.98 22.69
N ARG A 167 -2.78 -4.90 21.82
CA ARG A 167 -4.19 -5.04 21.42
C ARG A 167 -5.10 -5.43 22.59
N MET A 168 -4.63 -6.30 23.48
CA MET A 168 -5.44 -6.86 24.58
C MET A 168 -5.34 -6.03 25.87
N HIS A 169 -4.17 -5.42 26.13
CA HIS A 169 -3.86 -4.79 27.42
C HIS A 169 -3.35 -3.35 27.29
N GLY A 170 -3.35 -2.77 26.08
CA GLY A 170 -2.95 -1.38 25.83
C GLY A 170 -1.44 -1.09 25.93
N MET A 171 -0.60 -2.08 26.26
CA MET A 171 0.86 -1.93 26.37
C MET A 171 1.62 -3.17 25.93
N PRO A 172 2.89 -3.04 25.48
CA PRO A 172 3.73 -4.19 25.12
C PRO A 172 4.09 -5.00 26.37
N LEU A 173 3.87 -6.31 26.37
CA LEU A 173 4.21 -7.21 27.46
C LEU A 173 5.10 -8.35 26.97
N CYS A 174 6.04 -8.83 27.80
CA CYS A 174 6.72 -10.08 27.52
C CYS A 174 5.76 -11.27 27.72
N TRP A 175 6.13 -12.44 27.20
CA TRP A 175 5.28 -13.63 27.22
C TRP A 175 4.71 -13.95 28.61
N ASP A 176 5.55 -13.90 29.64
CA ASP A 176 5.14 -14.24 31.00
C ASP A 176 4.17 -13.21 31.59
N CYS A 177 4.41 -11.92 31.36
CA CYS A 177 3.50 -10.86 31.78
C CYS A 177 2.19 -10.85 30.97
N TYR A 178 2.24 -11.21 29.70
CA TYR A 178 1.04 -11.38 28.87
C TYR A 178 0.13 -12.50 29.37
N LEU A 179 0.73 -13.67 29.71
CA LEU A 179 -0.04 -14.78 30.29
C LEU A 179 -0.61 -14.43 31.67
N ALA A 180 0.15 -13.71 32.51
CA ALA A 180 -0.33 -13.26 33.82
C ALA A 180 -1.51 -12.30 33.68
N ALA A 181 -1.43 -11.31 32.79
CA ALA A 181 -2.48 -10.34 32.53
C ALA A 181 -3.76 -11.00 32.00
N ASN A 182 -3.64 -12.01 31.11
CA ASN A 182 -4.79 -12.76 30.63
C ASN A 182 -5.51 -13.56 31.75
N LYS A 183 -4.76 -14.11 32.72
CA LYS A 183 -5.36 -14.79 33.88
C LYS A 183 -6.10 -13.82 34.81
N GLU A 184 -5.57 -12.61 35.01
CA GLU A 184 -6.19 -11.56 35.81
C GLU A 184 -7.53 -11.12 35.17
N THR A 185 -7.60 -10.97 33.85
CA THR A 185 -8.84 -10.60 33.12
C THR A 185 -9.94 -11.68 33.22
N VAL A 186 -9.56 -12.97 33.20
CA VAL A 186 -10.52 -14.09 33.32
C VAL A 186 -11.09 -14.17 34.74
N ASN A 187 -10.28 -13.91 35.77
CA ASN A 187 -10.73 -13.95 37.16
C ASN A 187 -11.64 -12.77 37.53
N HIS A 188 -11.54 -11.62 36.89
CA HIS A 188 -12.48 -10.49 37.11
C HIS A 188 -13.78 -10.65 36.35
N ALA A 189 -13.86 -11.45 35.31
CA ALA A 189 -15.11 -11.74 34.57
C ALA A 189 -15.99 -12.80 35.29
N GLY A 190 -15.46 -13.51 36.28
CA GLY A 190 -16.14 -14.57 37.04
C GLY A 190 -16.72 -14.17 38.41
N THR A 191 -16.64 -12.90 38.78
CA THR A 191 -17.15 -12.39 40.08
C THR A 191 -18.23 -11.32 39.95
N ALA A 192 -18.97 -11.32 38.86
CA ALA A 192 -20.19 -10.51 38.70
C ALA A 192 -21.40 -11.46 38.65
N ASP A 193 -21.85 -11.94 39.81
CA ASP A 193 -23.17 -12.45 40.13
C ASP A 193 -23.74 -11.63 41.30
#